data_344e69a1c924fba2f5cd420250709a27
#
_entry.id   344e69a1c924fba2f5cd420250709a27
#
_cell.length_a   1.000
_cell.length_b   1.000
_cell.length_c   1.000
_cell.angle_alpha   90.00
_cell.angle_beta   90.00
_cell.angle_gamma   90.00
#
_symmetry.space_group_name_H-M   'P 1'
#
loop_
_entity.id
_entity.type
_entity.pdbx_description
1 polymer ?
#
loop_
_entity_poly.entity_id
_entity_poly.type
_entity_poly.pdbx_seq_one_letter_code
_entity_poly.pdbx_strand_id
1 'polypeptide(L)'
;MVELQIINKVLKDKSIDILTVNDITRDYFHQYLEEYDYIIEHLNDYKCVPDMETFLSVFNDFDVINVSESTEYLVNTFREEYLYSQSVPVLTKMSELLQTDAYSAVDYLKAHLPELKVVTSAKGTDIISQAQERLEDWKSVRDNHDTHFIPTGFEELDDDIGGWHCGEE
;
A
#
# COMPACT_ATOMS: atom_id res chain seq x y z
N MET A 1 -18.46 -0.77 -4.85
CA MET A 1 -18.47 -0.60 -6.33
C MET A 1 -17.09 -0.83 -6.95
N VAL A 2 -16.01 -0.41 -6.32
CA VAL A 2 -14.63 -0.58 -6.86
C VAL A 2 -14.19 -2.06 -6.89
N GLU A 3 -14.59 -2.88 -5.93
CA GLU A 3 -14.34 -4.33 -5.96
C GLU A 3 -14.82 -4.96 -7.27
N LEU A 4 -16.05 -4.65 -7.67
CA LEU A 4 -16.63 -5.12 -8.93
C LEU A 4 -15.79 -4.68 -10.15
N GLN A 5 -15.32 -3.43 -10.15
CA GLN A 5 -14.46 -2.91 -11.23
C GLN A 5 -13.13 -3.65 -11.30
N ILE A 6 -12.49 -3.93 -10.16
CA ILE A 6 -11.22 -4.66 -10.09
C ILE A 6 -11.40 -6.10 -10.58
N ILE A 7 -12.42 -6.83 -10.14
CA ILE A 7 -12.69 -8.19 -10.63
C ILE A 7 -12.93 -8.18 -12.15
N ASN A 8 -13.78 -7.28 -12.66
CA ASN A 8 -14.00 -7.15 -14.10
C ASN A 8 -12.70 -6.85 -14.88
N LYS A 9 -11.82 -6.02 -14.32
CA LYS A 9 -10.55 -5.69 -14.94
C LYS A 9 -9.61 -6.89 -14.96
N VAL A 10 -9.50 -7.64 -13.86
CA VAL A 10 -8.73 -8.88 -13.79
C VAL A 10 -9.18 -9.90 -14.83
N LEU A 11 -10.49 -10.13 -14.96
CA LEU A 11 -11.06 -11.05 -15.93
C LEU A 11 -10.85 -10.57 -17.36
N LYS A 12 -11.00 -9.27 -17.65
CA LYS A 12 -10.81 -8.66 -18.97
C LYS A 12 -9.34 -8.72 -19.41
N ASP A 13 -8.43 -8.34 -18.54
CA ASP A 13 -6.99 -8.27 -18.82
C ASP A 13 -6.33 -9.66 -18.75
N LYS A 14 -7.06 -10.67 -18.24
CA LYS A 14 -6.57 -12.04 -17.98
C LYS A 14 -5.27 -12.07 -17.18
N SER A 15 -5.13 -11.12 -16.28
CA SER A 15 -3.95 -10.96 -15.43
C SER A 15 -4.37 -10.50 -14.03
N ILE A 16 -3.63 -10.99 -13.02
CA ILE A 16 -3.75 -10.54 -11.63
C ILE A 16 -2.74 -9.44 -11.28
N ASP A 17 -2.04 -8.88 -12.25
CA ASP A 17 -0.99 -7.88 -12.00
C ASP A 17 -1.50 -6.68 -11.20
N ILE A 18 -2.75 -6.26 -11.45
CA ILE A 18 -3.37 -5.19 -10.65
C ILE A 18 -3.43 -5.51 -9.16
N LEU A 19 -3.53 -6.77 -8.79
CA LEU A 19 -3.57 -7.23 -7.40
C LEU A 19 -2.14 -7.40 -6.85
N THR A 20 -1.29 -8.15 -7.57
CA THR A 20 0.05 -8.54 -7.08
C THR A 20 1.03 -7.37 -7.03
N VAL A 21 1.05 -6.51 -8.05
CA VAL A 21 1.93 -5.32 -8.10
C VAL A 21 1.57 -4.28 -7.03
N ASN A 22 0.31 -4.28 -6.62
CA ASN A 22 -0.20 -3.29 -5.67
C ASN A 22 -0.44 -3.85 -4.25
N ASP A 23 0.00 -5.09 -3.97
CA ASP A 23 -0.18 -5.76 -2.68
C ASP A 23 -1.64 -5.80 -2.22
N ILE A 24 -2.59 -5.93 -3.17
CA ILE A 24 -4.01 -6.07 -2.88
C ILE A 24 -4.27 -7.54 -2.54
N THR A 25 -4.55 -7.78 -1.28
CA THR A 25 -4.81 -9.11 -0.71
C THR A 25 -6.30 -9.37 -0.52
N ARG A 26 -6.64 -10.59 -0.13
CA ARG A 26 -8.00 -11.03 0.17
C ARG A 26 -8.76 -10.10 1.13
N ASP A 27 -8.06 -9.50 2.09
CA ASP A 27 -8.66 -8.67 3.15
C ASP A 27 -9.28 -7.37 2.62
N TYR A 28 -8.92 -6.96 1.40
CA TYR A 28 -9.50 -5.79 0.73
C TYR A 28 -10.92 -6.06 0.23
N PHE A 29 -11.28 -7.34 -0.02
CA PHE A 29 -12.56 -7.74 -0.60
C PHE A 29 -13.56 -8.08 0.49
N HIS A 30 -14.76 -7.53 0.41
CA HIS A 30 -15.86 -7.77 1.33
C HIS A 30 -17.10 -8.26 0.62
N GLN A 31 -17.51 -7.61 -0.48
CA GLN A 31 -18.71 -7.95 -1.23
C GLN A 31 -18.47 -9.04 -2.28
N TYR A 32 -17.26 -9.05 -2.88
CA TYR A 32 -16.87 -9.96 -3.96
C TYR A 32 -15.72 -10.88 -3.54
N LEU A 33 -15.79 -11.35 -2.28
CA LEU A 33 -14.78 -12.20 -1.69
C LEU A 33 -14.75 -13.60 -2.32
N GLU A 34 -15.92 -14.16 -2.61
CA GLU A 34 -16.05 -15.49 -3.22
C GLU A 34 -15.53 -15.49 -4.66
N GLU A 35 -15.79 -14.42 -5.39
CA GLU A 35 -15.30 -14.21 -6.75
C GLU A 35 -13.79 -14.06 -6.79
N TYR A 36 -13.23 -13.31 -5.84
CA TYR A 36 -11.77 -13.20 -5.67
C TYR A 36 -11.15 -14.57 -5.37
N ASP A 37 -11.66 -15.29 -4.37
CA ASP A 37 -11.17 -16.60 -3.97
C ASP A 37 -11.19 -17.58 -5.15
N TYR A 38 -12.27 -17.62 -5.91
CA TYR A 38 -12.38 -18.45 -7.11
C TYR A 38 -11.32 -18.13 -8.17
N ILE A 39 -11.07 -16.84 -8.44
CA ILE A 39 -10.04 -16.44 -9.40
C ILE A 39 -8.66 -16.91 -8.95
N ILE A 40 -8.35 -16.77 -7.64
CA ILE A 40 -7.05 -17.18 -7.09
C ILE A 40 -6.91 -18.71 -7.09
N GLU A 41 -7.96 -19.46 -6.74
CA GLU A 41 -7.96 -20.92 -6.80
C GLU A 41 -7.76 -21.41 -8.23
N HIS A 42 -8.52 -20.85 -9.19
CA HIS A 42 -8.37 -21.21 -10.62
C HIS A 42 -6.96 -20.92 -11.14
N LEU A 43 -6.38 -19.78 -10.75
CA LEU A 43 -5.00 -19.45 -11.11
C LEU A 43 -4.00 -20.43 -10.51
N ASN A 44 -4.20 -20.87 -9.28
CA ASN A 44 -3.31 -21.84 -8.61
C ASN A 44 -3.35 -23.20 -9.30
N ASP A 45 -4.55 -23.65 -9.70
CA ASP A 45 -4.79 -24.94 -10.31
C ASP A 45 -4.37 -24.99 -11.78
N TYR A 46 -4.76 -24.00 -12.55
CA TYR A 46 -4.62 -24.00 -14.02
C TYR A 46 -3.57 -23.02 -14.55
N LYS A 47 -2.94 -22.22 -13.68
CA LYS A 47 -1.91 -21.22 -14.02
C LYS A 47 -2.39 -20.11 -14.96
N CYS A 48 -3.70 -19.90 -15.03
CA CYS A 48 -4.34 -18.83 -15.79
C CYS A 48 -5.57 -18.29 -15.06
N VAL A 49 -5.91 -17.04 -15.35
CA VAL A 49 -7.17 -16.42 -14.91
C VAL A 49 -8.32 -17.06 -15.70
N PRO A 50 -9.46 -17.35 -15.08
CA PRO A 50 -10.61 -17.95 -15.77
C PRO A 50 -11.12 -17.02 -16.89
N ASP A 51 -11.60 -17.62 -17.97
CA ASP A 51 -12.33 -16.87 -19.01
C ASP A 51 -13.67 -16.37 -18.42
N MET A 52 -14.14 -15.25 -18.98
CA MET A 52 -15.41 -14.63 -18.54
C MET A 52 -16.58 -15.63 -18.58
N GLU A 53 -16.66 -16.49 -19.62
CA GLU A 53 -17.73 -17.49 -19.72
C GLU A 53 -17.63 -18.55 -18.62
N THR A 54 -16.42 -19.03 -18.35
CA THR A 54 -16.17 -19.98 -17.26
C THR A 54 -16.53 -19.37 -15.89
N PHE A 55 -16.13 -18.12 -15.67
CA PHE A 55 -16.43 -17.40 -14.44
C PHE A 55 -17.96 -17.21 -14.25
N LEU A 56 -18.67 -16.76 -15.29
CA LEU A 56 -20.10 -16.55 -15.25
C LEU A 56 -20.90 -17.86 -15.14
N SER A 57 -20.34 -19.00 -15.50
CA SER A 57 -20.96 -20.30 -15.26
C SER A 57 -21.07 -20.64 -13.78
N VAL A 58 -20.20 -20.07 -12.95
CA VAL A 58 -20.18 -20.23 -11.50
C VAL A 58 -20.96 -19.08 -10.82
N PHE A 59 -20.72 -17.85 -11.26
CA PHE A 59 -21.32 -16.63 -10.70
C PHE A 59 -22.31 -16.02 -11.70
N ASN A 60 -23.49 -16.63 -11.81
CA ASN A 60 -24.50 -16.24 -12.80
C ASN A 60 -25.06 -14.81 -12.59
N ASP A 61 -25.03 -14.33 -11.34
CA ASP A 61 -25.55 -13.01 -10.96
C ASP A 61 -24.46 -11.91 -10.94
N PHE A 62 -23.25 -12.23 -11.43
CA PHE A 62 -22.16 -11.27 -11.46
C PHE A 62 -22.35 -10.24 -12.57
N ASP A 63 -22.27 -8.95 -12.22
CA ASP A 63 -22.41 -7.85 -13.16
C ASP A 63 -21.15 -7.64 -13.99
N VAL A 64 -21.24 -7.92 -15.29
CA VAL A 64 -20.16 -7.64 -16.24
C VAL A 64 -20.22 -6.18 -16.68
N ILE A 65 -19.22 -5.41 -16.29
CA ILE A 65 -19.10 -4.00 -16.63
C ILE A 65 -17.84 -3.71 -17.47
N ASN A 66 -17.93 -2.73 -18.36
CA ASN A 66 -16.75 -2.28 -19.09
C ASN A 66 -16.00 -1.22 -18.25
N VAL A 67 -14.84 -1.61 -17.74
CA VAL A 67 -13.99 -0.72 -16.94
C VAL A 67 -13.04 0.02 -17.88
N SER A 68 -13.19 1.35 -17.95
CA SER A 68 -12.34 2.26 -18.72
C SER A 68 -11.35 3.04 -17.86
N GLU A 69 -11.51 2.97 -16.55
CA GLU A 69 -10.67 3.68 -15.60
C GLU A 69 -9.22 3.18 -15.59
N SER A 70 -8.29 4.07 -15.27
CA SER A 70 -6.89 3.70 -15.13
C SER A 70 -6.68 2.77 -13.93
N THR A 71 -5.70 1.88 -14.05
CA THR A 71 -5.32 0.98 -12.95
C THR A 71 -4.97 1.76 -11.68
N GLU A 72 -4.24 2.87 -11.83
CA GLU A 72 -3.84 3.73 -10.71
C GLU A 72 -5.06 4.32 -9.96
N TYR A 73 -6.05 4.82 -10.70
CA TYR A 73 -7.27 5.32 -10.11
C TYR A 73 -8.04 4.25 -9.33
N LEU A 74 -8.22 3.08 -9.92
CA LEU A 74 -8.92 1.96 -9.28
C LEU A 74 -8.23 1.51 -8.00
N VAL A 75 -6.91 1.34 -8.05
CA VAL A 75 -6.11 0.92 -6.89
C VAL A 75 -6.17 1.96 -5.77
N ASN A 76 -6.02 3.24 -6.09
CA ASN A 76 -6.07 4.31 -5.09
C ASN A 76 -7.45 4.38 -4.44
N THR A 77 -8.52 4.34 -5.24
CA THR A 77 -9.89 4.36 -4.72
C THR A 77 -10.19 3.13 -3.86
N PHE A 78 -9.68 1.95 -4.27
CA PHE A 78 -9.88 0.73 -3.51
C PHE A 78 -9.15 0.75 -2.16
N ARG A 79 -7.94 1.29 -2.13
CA ARG A 79 -7.19 1.49 -0.88
C ARG A 79 -7.88 2.49 0.04
N GLU A 80 -8.45 3.56 -0.51
CA GLU A 80 -9.22 4.53 0.27
C GLU A 80 -10.50 3.89 0.88
N GLU A 81 -11.27 3.12 0.08
CA GLU A 81 -12.44 2.39 0.57
C GLU A 81 -12.05 1.38 1.67
N TYR A 82 -10.96 0.65 1.49
CA TYR A 82 -10.44 -0.28 2.50
C TYR A 82 -10.04 0.44 3.78
N LEU A 83 -9.22 1.49 3.69
CA LEU A 83 -8.79 2.26 4.85
C LEU A 83 -9.99 2.86 5.60
N TYR A 84 -10.98 3.36 4.87
CA TYR A 84 -12.21 3.88 5.45
C TYR A 84 -12.95 2.78 6.22
N SER A 85 -13.12 1.60 5.61
CA SER A 85 -13.83 0.46 6.23
C SER A 85 -13.15 -0.01 7.52
N GLN A 86 -11.81 0.02 7.58
CA GLN A 86 -11.03 -0.33 8.77
C GLN A 86 -11.07 0.77 9.84
N SER A 87 -11.08 2.03 9.42
CA SER A 87 -11.01 3.18 10.34
C SER A 87 -12.33 3.45 11.07
N VAL A 88 -13.46 3.31 10.38
CA VAL A 88 -14.77 3.62 10.95
C VAL A 88 -15.09 2.86 12.24
N PRO A 89 -14.91 1.53 12.33
CA PRO A 89 -15.15 0.78 13.56
C PRO A 89 -14.28 1.24 14.72
N VAL A 90 -12.99 1.51 14.44
CA VAL A 90 -12.03 1.97 15.45
C VAL A 90 -12.44 3.34 16.01
N LEU A 91 -12.77 4.28 15.13
CA LEU A 91 -13.20 5.62 15.53
C LEU A 91 -14.55 5.61 16.26
N THR A 92 -15.49 4.77 15.83
CA THR A 92 -16.77 4.60 16.48
C THR A 92 -16.58 4.10 17.90
N LYS A 93 -15.77 3.05 18.08
CA LYS A 93 -15.48 2.46 19.39
C LYS A 93 -14.74 3.45 20.30
N MET A 94 -13.76 4.18 19.73
CA MET A 94 -13.09 5.25 20.46
C MET A 94 -14.07 6.33 20.94
N SER A 95 -15.01 6.75 20.08
CA SER A 95 -16.03 7.74 20.42
C SER A 95 -16.94 7.29 21.56
N GLU A 96 -17.33 6.01 21.57
CA GLU A 96 -18.10 5.42 22.67
C GLU A 96 -17.33 5.45 23.99
N LEU A 97 -16.05 5.06 23.97
CA LEU A 97 -15.19 5.04 25.15
C LEU A 97 -14.93 6.45 25.69
N LEU A 98 -14.78 7.45 24.82
CA LEU A 98 -14.59 8.85 25.23
C LEU A 98 -15.75 9.38 26.11
N GLN A 99 -16.95 8.84 25.97
CA GLN A 99 -18.10 9.25 26.80
C GLN A 99 -18.01 8.73 28.24
N THR A 100 -17.22 7.70 28.49
CA THR A 100 -17.10 7.04 29.79
C THR A 100 -15.75 7.24 30.42
N ASP A 101 -14.67 7.04 29.67
CA ASP A 101 -13.28 7.13 30.12
C ASP A 101 -12.33 7.52 28.98
N ALA A 102 -11.83 8.76 29.04
CA ALA A 102 -10.92 9.30 28.04
C ALA A 102 -9.56 8.58 27.99
N TYR A 103 -9.07 8.04 29.10
CA TYR A 103 -7.81 7.29 29.13
C TYR A 103 -7.95 5.96 28.39
N SER A 104 -9.01 5.20 28.68
CA SER A 104 -9.32 3.96 27.98
C SER A 104 -9.54 4.18 26.48
N ALA A 105 -10.13 5.29 26.07
CA ALA A 105 -10.30 5.64 24.66
C ALA A 105 -8.97 5.84 23.93
N VAL A 106 -8.03 6.55 24.56
CA VAL A 106 -6.69 6.81 24.01
C VAL A 106 -5.87 5.51 23.95
N ASP A 107 -5.95 4.68 24.98
CA ASP A 107 -5.24 3.40 24.98
C ASP A 107 -5.80 2.43 23.93
N TYR A 108 -7.10 2.41 23.74
CA TYR A 108 -7.75 1.67 22.66
C TYR A 108 -7.24 2.12 21.27
N LEU A 109 -7.19 3.44 21.03
CA LEU A 109 -6.69 3.97 19.76
C LEU A 109 -5.23 3.59 19.53
N LYS A 110 -4.36 3.72 20.53
CA LYS A 110 -2.94 3.33 20.42
C LYS A 110 -2.76 1.86 20.07
N ALA A 111 -3.58 0.98 20.66
CA ALA A 111 -3.52 -0.45 20.42
C ALA A 111 -3.92 -0.82 18.99
N HIS A 112 -4.89 -0.10 18.37
CA HIS A 112 -5.44 -0.43 17.06
C HIS A 112 -4.85 0.40 15.90
N LEU A 113 -4.09 1.47 16.18
CA LEU A 113 -3.39 2.25 15.15
C LEU A 113 -2.46 1.40 14.27
N PRO A 114 -1.68 0.46 14.80
CA PRO A 114 -0.81 -0.40 13.97
C PRO A 114 -1.57 -1.36 13.06
N GLU A 115 -2.83 -1.67 13.38
CA GLU A 115 -3.70 -2.53 12.58
C GLU A 115 -4.26 -1.78 11.37
N LEU A 116 -4.39 -0.44 11.47
CA LEU A 116 -4.70 0.42 10.35
C LEU A 116 -3.46 0.48 9.45
N LYS A 117 -3.25 -0.57 8.67
CA LYS A 117 -2.20 -0.59 7.66
C LYS A 117 -2.49 0.53 6.66
N VAL A 118 -1.95 1.70 6.91
CA VAL A 118 -1.81 2.70 5.88
C VAL A 118 -0.84 2.12 4.87
N VAL A 119 -1.37 1.39 3.90
CA VAL A 119 -0.65 1.09 2.69
C VAL A 119 -0.55 2.42 1.95
N THR A 120 0.29 3.31 2.51
CA THR A 120 0.86 4.34 1.69
C THR A 120 1.43 3.57 0.52
N SER A 121 0.91 3.83 -0.69
CA SER A 121 1.70 3.49 -1.86
C SER A 121 3.07 4.07 -1.55
N ALA A 122 3.99 3.22 -1.13
CA ALA A 122 5.36 3.47 -1.41
C ALA A 122 5.35 3.54 -2.94
N LYS A 123 5.15 4.74 -3.49
CA LYS A 123 5.72 5.07 -4.77
C LYS A 123 7.15 4.64 -4.55
N GLY A 124 7.49 3.45 -5.06
CA GLY A 124 8.87 3.04 -5.09
C GLY A 124 9.55 4.24 -5.71
N THR A 125 10.28 4.97 -4.90
CA THR A 125 10.89 6.22 -5.33
C THR A 125 11.73 5.78 -6.49
N ASP A 126 11.31 6.15 -7.70
CA ASP A 126 12.03 5.81 -8.91
C ASP A 126 13.45 6.34 -8.70
N ILE A 127 14.37 5.41 -8.39
CA ILE A 127 15.77 5.73 -8.09
C ILE A 127 16.36 6.58 -9.22
N ILE A 128 15.84 6.42 -10.44
CA ILE A 128 16.27 7.17 -11.63
C ILE A 128 15.71 8.60 -11.61
N SER A 129 14.43 8.79 -11.25
CA SER A 129 13.84 10.15 -11.18
C SER A 129 14.44 10.99 -10.05
N GLN A 130 14.92 10.36 -8.99
CA GLN A 130 15.60 11.02 -7.86
C GLN A 130 17.12 11.08 -8.03
N ALA A 131 17.68 10.48 -9.08
CA ALA A 131 19.14 10.46 -9.27
C ALA A 131 19.74 11.86 -9.31
N GLN A 132 19.00 12.83 -9.85
CA GLN A 132 19.45 14.22 -9.96
C GLN A 132 19.41 14.96 -8.62
N GLU A 133 18.33 14.77 -7.85
CA GLU A 133 18.17 15.31 -6.51
C GLU A 133 19.21 14.73 -5.54
N ARG A 134 19.41 13.40 -5.57
CA ARG A 134 20.47 12.73 -4.80
C ARG A 134 21.87 13.17 -5.17
N LEU A 135 22.11 13.45 -6.47
CA LEU A 135 23.40 13.97 -6.93
C LEU A 135 23.65 15.39 -6.44
N GLU A 136 22.60 16.23 -6.40
CA GLU A 136 22.66 17.59 -5.86
C GLU A 136 22.87 17.59 -4.35
N ASP A 137 22.17 16.73 -3.62
CA ASP A 137 22.37 16.51 -2.18
C ASP A 137 23.80 16.03 -1.89
N TRP A 138 24.28 15.03 -2.63
CA TRP A 138 25.65 14.55 -2.49
C TRP A 138 26.68 15.63 -2.77
N LYS A 139 26.48 16.46 -3.80
CA LYS A 139 27.36 17.60 -4.09
C LYS A 139 27.33 18.65 -2.97
N SER A 140 26.13 18.93 -2.42
CA SER A 140 25.99 19.88 -1.33
C SER A 140 26.68 19.40 -0.05
N VAL A 141 26.60 18.10 0.25
CA VAL A 141 27.31 17.47 1.38
C VAL A 141 28.82 17.52 1.15
N ARG A 142 29.29 17.20 -0.07
CA ARG A 142 30.72 17.24 -0.42
C ARG A 142 31.31 18.65 -0.35
N ASP A 143 30.55 19.65 -0.81
CA ASP A 143 31.04 21.04 -0.91
C ASP A 143 30.85 21.83 0.41
N ASN A 144 30.01 21.34 1.34
CA ASN A 144 29.75 21.91 2.67
C ASN A 144 30.11 20.94 3.80
N HIS A 145 31.37 20.59 3.92
CA HIS A 145 31.90 19.66 4.94
C HIS A 145 31.52 20.01 6.39
N ASP A 146 31.16 21.27 6.67
CA ASP A 146 30.98 21.74 8.06
C ASP A 146 29.57 21.57 8.66
N THR A 147 28.57 21.08 7.89
CA THR A 147 27.19 21.16 8.38
C THR A 147 26.43 19.86 8.51
N HIS A 148 26.97 18.74 8.03
CA HIS A 148 26.20 17.48 7.95
C HIS A 148 26.86 16.26 8.61
N PHE A 149 28.02 16.38 9.21
CA PHE A 149 28.63 15.27 9.89
C PHE A 149 29.01 15.60 11.35
N ILE A 150 28.97 14.57 12.18
CA ILE A 150 29.46 14.64 13.56
C ILE A 150 30.90 14.10 13.53
N PRO A 151 31.92 14.90 13.89
CA PRO A 151 33.28 14.45 13.86
C PRO A 151 33.48 13.29 14.83
N THR A 152 34.22 12.27 14.42
CA THR A 152 34.59 11.13 15.26
C THR A 152 35.56 11.52 16.35
N GLY A 153 36.23 12.64 16.22
CA GLY A 153 37.27 13.15 17.10
C GLY A 153 38.69 12.67 16.70
N PHE A 154 38.81 11.95 15.58
CA PHE A 154 40.07 11.51 15.00
C PHE A 154 40.22 12.17 13.61
N GLU A 155 41.07 13.19 13.51
CA GLU A 155 41.20 14.05 12.31
C GLU A 155 41.52 13.24 11.05
N GLU A 156 42.41 12.25 11.15
CA GLU A 156 42.78 11.36 10.04
C GLU A 156 41.63 10.47 9.58
N LEU A 157 40.72 10.05 10.49
CA LEU A 157 39.57 9.22 10.19
C LEU A 157 38.43 10.07 9.58
N ASP A 158 38.24 11.28 10.09
CA ASP A 158 37.26 12.22 9.61
C ASP A 158 37.60 12.67 8.17
N ASP A 159 38.86 12.80 7.82
CA ASP A 159 39.33 13.10 6.46
C ASP A 159 39.07 11.93 5.48
N ASP A 160 39.18 10.68 5.95
CA ASP A 160 39.00 9.49 5.10
C ASP A 160 37.53 9.11 4.90
N ILE A 161 36.66 9.22 5.92
CA ILE A 161 35.28 8.76 5.89
C ILE A 161 34.26 9.91 5.88
N GLY A 162 34.67 11.16 6.10
CA GLY A 162 33.76 12.31 6.18
C GLY A 162 32.93 12.40 7.46
N GLY A 163 33.34 11.67 8.55
CA GLY A 163 32.65 11.65 9.83
C GLY A 163 31.34 10.83 9.84
N TRP A 164 30.54 10.93 10.92
CA TRP A 164 29.27 10.23 11.08
C TRP A 164 28.12 11.05 10.50
N HIS A 165 27.28 10.44 9.66
CA HIS A 165 26.05 11.06 9.17
C HIS A 165 24.89 10.86 10.14
N CYS A 166 24.03 11.87 10.31
CA CYS A 166 22.81 11.74 11.09
C CYS A 166 21.90 10.67 10.47
N GLY A 167 21.65 9.57 11.20
CA GLY A 167 20.76 8.48 10.78
C GLY A 167 21.45 7.17 10.40
N GLU A 168 22.76 7.06 10.50
CA GLU A 168 23.48 5.79 10.44
C GLU A 168 23.59 5.21 11.86
N GLU A 169 22.83 4.12 12.10
CA GLU A 169 23.01 3.22 13.24
C GLU A 169 23.85 2.00 12.83
#